data_70fb21a0c03e675d4d4587c4084b97d1
#
_entry.id   70fb21a0c03e675d4d4587c4084b97d1
#
_cell.length_a   1.000
_cell.length_b   1.000
_cell.length_c   1.000
_cell.angle_alpha   90.00
_cell.angle_beta   90.00
_cell.angle_gamma   90.00
#
_symmetry.space_group_name_H-M   'P 1'
#
loop_
_entity.id
_entity.type
_entity.pdbx_description
1 polymer ?
#
loop_
_entity_poly.entity_id
_entity_poly.type
_entity_poly.pdbx_seq_one_letter_code
_entity_poly.pdbx_strand_id
1 'polypeptide(L)'
;GKKSIEINEFYSAASYCFGANVKFRYERYIDQNLNNQKIIRLVNDVFNRTKEFQDLIKSKKIETVTDLQTYMIVNQRLIEANEHLKNSIDDLKEDKLNSSIYSLSFGIERLNSAYSWANFFGKPGEKFVINDETLAKSCLNKISEVEERIEYLKLMTNLELNNRREEITRAYGQYNKNDFNSCLFTASQAKADIDIILNNLGITDANLADVIIDRLNIVEYILAESEEKGAFPILGYSYFEYAKSLKETDKFSTLLYLEYAVEFSNFDIYFEKNKFEFPKIDKKYLIMFFLGTIFGFFICFIWLKNEFITS
;
A
#
# COMPACT_ATOMS: atom_id res chain seq x y z
N GLY A 1 20.26 5.26 -7.26
CA GLY A 1 19.40 4.48 -8.16
C GLY A 1 20.13 3.34 -8.85
N LYS A 2 21.19 3.60 -9.65
CA LYS A 2 21.90 2.50 -10.38
C LYS A 2 22.43 1.42 -9.44
N LYS A 3 23.14 1.80 -8.38
CA LYS A 3 23.66 0.86 -7.39
C LYS A 3 22.55 0.02 -6.74
N SER A 4 21.42 0.62 -6.45
CA SER A 4 20.26 -0.09 -5.87
C SER A 4 19.66 -1.11 -6.85
N ILE A 5 19.66 -0.82 -8.17
CA ILE A 5 19.22 -1.78 -9.20
C ILE A 5 20.17 -2.99 -9.25
N GLU A 6 21.49 -2.77 -9.18
CA GLU A 6 22.52 -3.81 -9.23
C GLU A 6 22.41 -4.82 -8.09
N ILE A 7 21.88 -4.38 -6.93
CA ILE A 7 21.66 -5.22 -5.75
C ILE A 7 20.18 -5.62 -5.56
N ASN A 8 19.36 -5.47 -6.60
CA ASN A 8 17.93 -5.79 -6.64
C ASN A 8 17.05 -5.02 -5.64
N GLU A 9 17.47 -3.87 -5.17
CA GLU A 9 16.65 -2.95 -4.34
C GLU A 9 15.82 -2.03 -5.23
N PHE A 10 14.79 -2.58 -5.87
CA PHE A 10 14.03 -1.89 -6.91
C PHE A 10 13.19 -0.73 -6.39
N TYR A 11 12.59 -0.87 -5.20
CA TYR A 11 11.82 0.21 -4.59
C TYR A 11 12.72 1.39 -4.20
N SER A 12 13.88 1.12 -3.59
CA SER A 12 14.87 2.13 -3.27
C SER A 12 15.39 2.84 -4.51
N ALA A 13 15.66 2.08 -5.58
CA ALA A 13 16.04 2.63 -6.87
C ALA A 13 14.96 3.59 -7.42
N ALA A 14 13.69 3.20 -7.37
CA ALA A 14 12.55 4.02 -7.80
C ALA A 14 12.43 5.29 -6.95
N SER A 15 12.63 5.20 -5.63
CA SER A 15 12.61 6.35 -4.71
C SER A 15 13.71 7.38 -5.04
N TYR A 16 14.95 6.92 -5.29
CA TYR A 16 16.03 7.80 -5.74
C TYR A 16 15.76 8.42 -7.12
N CYS A 17 15.16 7.66 -8.04
CA CYS A 17 14.78 8.17 -9.36
C CYS A 17 13.68 9.21 -9.26
N PHE A 18 12.72 9.07 -8.33
CA PHE A 18 11.69 10.07 -8.09
C PHE A 18 12.30 11.45 -7.78
N GLY A 19 13.20 11.54 -6.79
CA GLY A 19 13.85 12.79 -6.42
C GLY A 19 14.68 13.40 -7.57
N ALA A 20 15.37 12.56 -8.35
CA ALA A 20 16.10 13.00 -9.54
C ALA A 20 15.16 13.56 -10.63
N ASN A 21 14.03 12.89 -10.88
CA ASN A 21 13.04 13.33 -11.88
C ASN A 21 12.42 14.67 -11.51
N VAL A 22 12.12 14.90 -10.23
CA VAL A 22 11.63 16.21 -9.74
C VAL A 22 12.63 17.30 -10.09
N LYS A 23 13.94 17.10 -9.80
CA LYS A 23 15.00 18.07 -10.11
C LYS A 23 15.16 18.30 -11.61
N PHE A 24 15.23 17.23 -12.40
CA PHE A 24 15.34 17.35 -13.86
C PHE A 24 14.16 18.08 -14.49
N ARG A 25 12.94 17.85 -14.00
CA ARG A 25 11.74 18.56 -14.46
C ARG A 25 11.80 20.02 -14.08
N TYR A 26 12.19 20.32 -12.84
CA TYR A 26 12.36 21.67 -12.34
C TYR A 26 13.37 22.45 -13.21
N GLU A 27 14.60 21.92 -13.41
CA GLU A 27 15.62 22.57 -14.23
C GLU A 27 15.13 22.78 -15.67
N ARG A 28 14.50 21.78 -16.28
CA ARG A 28 13.91 21.92 -17.60
C ARG A 28 12.89 23.04 -17.72
N TYR A 29 12.07 23.22 -16.68
CA TYR A 29 11.08 24.30 -16.68
C TYR A 29 11.69 25.67 -16.44
N ILE A 30 12.76 25.77 -15.66
CA ILE A 30 13.58 27.00 -15.55
C ILE A 30 14.19 27.36 -16.90
N ASP A 31 14.83 26.41 -17.59
CA ASP A 31 15.44 26.65 -18.92
C ASP A 31 14.41 27.08 -19.98
N GLN A 32 13.18 26.56 -19.89
CA GLN A 32 12.06 26.95 -20.77
C GLN A 32 11.47 28.34 -20.45
N ASN A 33 11.94 29.01 -19.42
CA ASN A 33 11.43 30.31 -18.96
C ASN A 33 9.90 30.31 -18.83
N LEU A 34 9.35 29.37 -18.03
CA LEU A 34 7.90 29.29 -17.82
C LEU A 34 7.39 30.59 -17.16
N ASN A 35 6.40 31.21 -17.77
CA ASN A 35 5.69 32.33 -17.18
C ASN A 35 4.45 31.83 -16.38
N ASN A 36 3.88 32.74 -15.56
CA ASN A 36 2.74 32.43 -14.69
C ASN A 36 1.56 31.79 -15.45
N GLN A 37 1.23 32.27 -16.66
CA GLN A 37 0.11 31.73 -17.44
C GLN A 37 0.36 30.28 -17.89
N LYS A 38 1.60 29.95 -18.29
CA LYS A 38 1.95 28.58 -18.66
C LYS A 38 1.92 27.64 -17.45
N ILE A 39 2.39 28.10 -16.29
CA ILE A 39 2.35 27.33 -15.06
C ILE A 39 0.89 27.03 -14.67
N ILE A 40 0.01 28.04 -14.66
CA ILE A 40 -1.43 27.87 -14.34
C ILE A 40 -2.07 26.85 -15.30
N ARG A 41 -1.77 26.90 -16.58
CA ARG A 41 -2.29 25.92 -17.56
C ARG A 41 -1.81 24.51 -17.26
N LEU A 42 -0.52 24.32 -16.97
CA LEU A 42 0.05 23.03 -16.60
C LEU A 42 -0.54 22.48 -15.30
N VAL A 43 -0.69 23.32 -14.28
CA VAL A 43 -1.32 22.94 -13.02
C VAL A 43 -2.75 22.45 -13.26
N ASN A 44 -3.55 23.17 -14.04
CA ASN A 44 -4.93 22.78 -14.35
C ASN A 44 -5.00 21.46 -15.14
N ASP A 45 -4.11 21.27 -16.12
CA ASP A 45 -4.02 20.03 -16.88
C ASP A 45 -3.71 18.84 -15.96
N VAL A 46 -2.68 18.97 -15.13
CA VAL A 46 -2.29 17.91 -14.19
C VAL A 46 -3.38 17.65 -13.16
N PHE A 47 -4.05 18.69 -12.68
CA PHE A 47 -5.17 18.56 -11.74
C PHE A 47 -6.33 17.76 -12.35
N ASN A 48 -6.69 18.04 -13.60
CA ASN A 48 -7.73 17.28 -14.32
C ASN A 48 -7.33 15.81 -14.48
N ARG A 49 -6.09 15.54 -14.89
CA ARG A 49 -5.58 14.17 -15.01
C ARG A 49 -5.55 13.44 -13.66
N THR A 50 -5.21 14.13 -12.59
CA THR A 50 -5.26 13.56 -11.24
C THR A 50 -6.68 13.16 -10.86
N LYS A 51 -7.67 14.00 -11.17
CA LYS A 51 -9.09 13.73 -10.91
C LYS A 51 -9.60 12.54 -11.74
N GLU A 52 -9.34 12.54 -13.03
CA GLU A 52 -9.72 11.43 -13.93
C GLU A 52 -9.13 10.10 -13.45
N PHE A 53 -7.86 10.12 -13.04
CA PHE A 53 -7.21 8.93 -12.53
C PHE A 53 -7.76 8.49 -11.17
N GLN A 54 -8.11 9.43 -10.29
CA GLN A 54 -8.77 9.13 -9.02
C GLN A 54 -10.12 8.44 -9.24
N ASP A 55 -10.92 8.90 -10.20
CA ASP A 55 -12.20 8.29 -10.52
C ASP A 55 -12.03 6.88 -11.11
N LEU A 56 -10.99 6.66 -11.93
CA LEU A 56 -10.63 5.33 -12.42
C LEU A 56 -10.23 4.39 -11.27
N ILE A 57 -9.43 4.86 -10.32
CA ILE A 57 -8.97 4.04 -9.19
C ILE A 57 -10.13 3.68 -8.25
N LYS A 58 -11.07 4.59 -8.02
CA LYS A 58 -12.28 4.30 -7.23
C LYS A 58 -13.14 3.18 -7.81
N SER A 59 -13.08 2.96 -9.11
CA SER A 59 -13.82 1.87 -9.78
C SER A 59 -13.11 0.51 -9.69
N LYS A 60 -11.89 0.45 -9.19
CA LYS A 60 -11.13 -0.80 -9.08
C LYS A 60 -11.71 -1.69 -7.99
N LYS A 61 -11.84 -2.97 -8.29
CA LYS A 61 -12.23 -3.98 -7.30
C LYS A 61 -11.05 -4.26 -6.39
N ILE A 62 -11.29 -4.27 -5.09
CA ILE A 62 -10.31 -4.59 -4.06
C ILE A 62 -10.68 -5.96 -3.51
N GLU A 63 -9.87 -6.98 -3.80
CA GLU A 63 -10.11 -8.36 -3.36
C GLU A 63 -8.95 -8.95 -2.55
N THR A 64 -7.75 -8.41 -2.72
CA THR A 64 -6.53 -8.90 -2.05
C THR A 64 -5.94 -7.82 -1.14
N VAL A 65 -5.07 -8.21 -0.20
CA VAL A 65 -4.28 -7.25 0.60
C VAL A 65 -3.42 -6.38 -0.32
N THR A 66 -2.86 -6.97 -1.39
CA THR A 66 -2.08 -6.21 -2.39
C THR A 66 -2.93 -5.14 -3.08
N ASP A 67 -4.18 -5.45 -3.47
CA ASP A 67 -5.09 -4.45 -4.06
C ASP A 67 -5.39 -3.32 -3.07
N LEU A 68 -5.68 -3.67 -1.81
CA LEU A 68 -5.98 -2.70 -0.76
C LEU A 68 -4.81 -1.74 -0.54
N GLN A 69 -3.62 -2.27 -0.37
CA GLN A 69 -2.43 -1.46 -0.17
C GLN A 69 -2.04 -0.65 -1.41
N THR A 70 -2.27 -1.21 -2.61
CA THR A 70 -2.11 -0.47 -3.87
C THR A 70 -3.08 0.71 -3.92
N TYR A 71 -4.35 0.51 -3.56
CA TYR A 71 -5.34 1.58 -3.50
C TYR A 71 -4.90 2.67 -2.51
N MET A 72 -4.49 2.29 -1.32
CA MET A 72 -4.04 3.22 -0.27
C MET A 72 -2.88 4.10 -0.75
N ILE A 73 -1.82 3.50 -1.30
CA ILE A 73 -0.65 4.26 -1.74
C ILE A 73 -0.94 5.11 -2.97
N VAL A 74 -1.72 4.61 -3.94
CA VAL A 74 -2.14 5.40 -5.10
C VAL A 74 -2.93 6.62 -4.65
N ASN A 75 -3.93 6.43 -3.78
CA ASN A 75 -4.73 7.55 -3.27
C ASN A 75 -3.88 8.57 -2.50
N GLN A 76 -2.94 8.10 -1.67
CA GLN A 76 -1.99 8.98 -0.98
C GLN A 76 -1.15 9.80 -1.97
N ARG A 77 -0.63 9.18 -3.03
CA ARG A 77 0.14 9.88 -4.08
C ARG A 77 -0.69 10.93 -4.83
N LEU A 78 -1.98 10.65 -5.05
CA LEU A 78 -2.90 11.62 -5.68
C LEU A 78 -3.20 12.81 -4.75
N ILE A 79 -3.36 12.56 -3.45
CA ILE A 79 -3.51 13.63 -2.44
C ILE A 79 -2.27 14.52 -2.43
N GLU A 80 -1.07 13.93 -2.30
CA GLU A 80 0.20 14.66 -2.32
C GLU A 80 0.39 15.45 -3.63
N ALA A 81 0.04 14.86 -4.79
CA ALA A 81 0.07 15.57 -6.07
C ALA A 81 -0.79 16.83 -6.03
N ASN A 82 -2.04 16.71 -5.56
CA ASN A 82 -2.98 17.84 -5.48
C ASN A 82 -2.51 18.92 -4.50
N GLU A 83 -1.93 18.54 -3.35
CA GLU A 83 -1.36 19.49 -2.39
C GLU A 83 -0.21 20.30 -3.02
N HIS A 84 0.72 19.63 -3.71
CA HIS A 84 1.80 20.31 -4.40
C HIS A 84 1.33 21.19 -5.56
N LEU A 85 0.31 20.78 -6.31
CA LEU A 85 -0.29 21.61 -7.35
C LEU A 85 -0.94 22.87 -6.77
N LYS A 86 -1.62 22.73 -5.61
CA LYS A 86 -2.18 23.88 -4.88
C LYS A 86 -1.06 24.81 -4.40
N ASN A 87 -0.02 24.27 -3.77
CA ASN A 87 1.12 25.05 -3.32
C ASN A 87 1.78 25.81 -4.48
N SER A 88 1.87 25.20 -5.69
CA SER A 88 2.36 25.89 -6.89
C SER A 88 1.56 27.13 -7.22
N ILE A 89 0.21 27.09 -7.13
CA ILE A 89 -0.64 28.25 -7.36
C ILE A 89 -0.48 29.30 -6.24
N ASP A 90 -0.38 28.86 -5.00
CA ASP A 90 -0.23 29.77 -3.85
C ASP A 90 1.13 30.49 -3.89
N ASP A 91 2.22 29.78 -4.25
CA ASP A 91 3.54 30.36 -4.51
C ASP A 91 3.53 31.42 -5.63
N LEU A 92 2.73 31.20 -6.71
CA LEU A 92 2.57 32.24 -7.77
C LEU A 92 1.89 33.50 -7.26
N LYS A 93 0.92 33.40 -6.35
CA LYS A 93 0.24 34.58 -5.75
C LYS A 93 1.20 35.39 -4.88
N GLU A 94 2.24 34.73 -4.36
CA GLU A 94 3.28 35.36 -3.54
C GLU A 94 4.53 35.77 -4.35
N ASP A 95 4.45 35.78 -5.70
CA ASP A 95 5.55 36.07 -6.64
C ASP A 95 6.79 35.17 -6.48
N LYS A 96 6.61 33.96 -5.94
CA LYS A 96 7.66 32.95 -5.72
C LYS A 96 7.75 31.98 -6.90
N LEU A 97 8.16 32.46 -8.08
CA LEU A 97 8.14 31.70 -9.33
C LEU A 97 8.93 30.37 -9.23
N ASN A 98 10.14 30.38 -8.67
CA ASN A 98 10.97 29.18 -8.56
C ASN A 98 10.35 28.14 -7.64
N SER A 99 9.77 28.53 -6.52
CA SER A 99 9.03 27.66 -5.61
C SER A 99 7.82 27.02 -6.31
N SER A 100 7.06 27.84 -7.03
CA SER A 100 5.92 27.39 -7.84
C SER A 100 6.32 26.31 -8.86
N ILE A 101 7.41 26.54 -9.61
CA ILE A 101 7.92 25.57 -10.59
C ILE A 101 8.36 24.27 -9.90
N TYR A 102 8.99 24.37 -8.73
CA TYR A 102 9.39 23.20 -7.96
C TYR A 102 8.17 22.40 -7.49
N SER A 103 7.18 23.08 -6.90
CA SER A 103 5.92 22.47 -6.45
C SER A 103 5.16 21.81 -7.60
N LEU A 104 5.06 22.46 -8.78
CA LEU A 104 4.49 21.87 -9.98
C LEU A 104 5.24 20.60 -10.40
N SER A 105 6.58 20.66 -10.43
CA SER A 105 7.43 19.54 -10.82
C SER A 105 7.23 18.34 -9.89
N PHE A 106 7.13 18.61 -8.59
CA PHE A 106 6.86 17.59 -7.58
C PHE A 106 5.47 16.96 -7.75
N GLY A 107 4.43 17.77 -7.94
CA GLY A 107 3.06 17.29 -8.16
C GLY A 107 2.95 16.39 -9.39
N ILE A 108 3.61 16.74 -10.49
CA ILE A 108 3.65 15.91 -11.70
C ILE A 108 4.31 14.54 -11.41
N GLU A 109 5.45 14.53 -10.72
CA GLU A 109 6.15 13.28 -10.42
C GLU A 109 5.38 12.42 -9.40
N ARG A 110 4.61 13.04 -8.49
CA ARG A 110 3.68 12.30 -7.62
C ARG A 110 2.56 11.61 -8.40
N LEU A 111 1.98 12.30 -9.40
CA LEU A 111 1.01 11.68 -10.30
C LEU A 111 1.64 10.52 -11.10
N ASN A 112 2.87 10.69 -11.61
CA ASN A 112 3.60 9.61 -12.29
C ASN A 112 3.85 8.41 -11.36
N SER A 113 4.19 8.68 -10.09
CA SER A 113 4.33 7.65 -9.07
C SER A 113 3.02 6.91 -8.82
N ALA A 114 1.88 7.63 -8.76
CA ALA A 114 0.56 7.00 -8.63
C ALA A 114 0.26 6.05 -9.80
N TYR A 115 0.56 6.44 -11.04
CA TYR A 115 0.43 5.56 -12.21
C TYR A 115 1.29 4.30 -12.08
N SER A 116 2.52 4.44 -11.61
CA SER A 116 3.43 3.31 -11.43
C SER A 116 2.92 2.32 -10.38
N TRP A 117 2.44 2.81 -9.25
CA TRP A 117 1.86 1.99 -8.20
C TRP A 117 0.59 1.25 -8.66
N ALA A 118 -0.23 1.86 -9.50
CA ALA A 118 -1.47 1.24 -9.99
C ALA A 118 -1.24 -0.05 -10.80
N ASN A 119 -0.02 -0.35 -11.26
CA ASN A 119 0.31 -1.61 -11.93
C ASN A 119 0.25 -2.84 -10.99
N PHE A 120 0.14 -2.63 -9.69
CA PHE A 120 0.00 -3.72 -8.72
C PHE A 120 -1.45 -4.18 -8.51
N PHE A 121 -2.46 -3.46 -9.03
CA PHE A 121 -3.83 -3.93 -9.00
C PHE A 121 -4.02 -5.23 -9.78
N GLY A 122 -4.84 -6.13 -9.24
CA GLY A 122 -5.20 -7.39 -9.87
C GLY A 122 -4.06 -8.41 -9.91
N LYS A 123 -3.03 -8.25 -9.08
CA LYS A 123 -2.01 -9.29 -8.90
C LYS A 123 -2.61 -10.50 -8.18
N PRO A 124 -2.19 -11.72 -8.53
CA PRO A 124 -2.67 -12.93 -7.85
C PRO A 124 -2.41 -12.88 -6.34
N GLY A 125 -3.35 -13.38 -5.55
CA GLY A 125 -3.23 -13.46 -4.09
C GLY A 125 -4.48 -14.06 -3.46
N GLU A 126 -4.40 -14.34 -2.16
CA GLU A 126 -5.53 -14.78 -1.36
C GLU A 126 -6.61 -13.68 -1.35
N LYS A 127 -7.86 -14.08 -1.55
CA LYS A 127 -8.99 -13.16 -1.59
C LYS A 127 -9.64 -13.03 -0.22
N PHE A 128 -9.96 -11.79 0.14
CA PHE A 128 -10.58 -11.41 1.39
C PHE A 128 -11.90 -10.67 1.15
N VAL A 129 -12.76 -10.65 2.18
CA VAL A 129 -13.97 -9.84 2.19
C VAL A 129 -13.59 -8.41 2.56
N ILE A 130 -13.23 -7.62 1.56
CA ILE A 130 -12.85 -6.21 1.69
C ILE A 130 -13.98 -5.36 1.11
N ASN A 131 -14.73 -4.71 1.99
CA ASN A 131 -15.83 -3.81 1.65
C ASN A 131 -15.90 -2.64 2.64
N ASP A 132 -16.81 -1.70 2.45
CA ASP A 132 -16.92 -0.51 3.28
C ASP A 132 -17.16 -0.85 4.76
N GLU A 133 -17.93 -1.88 5.06
CA GLU A 133 -18.21 -2.30 6.44
C GLU A 133 -16.96 -2.84 7.13
N THR A 134 -16.24 -3.75 6.46
CA THR A 134 -15.01 -4.34 7.02
C THR A 134 -13.89 -3.30 7.12
N LEU A 135 -13.78 -2.40 6.16
CA LEU A 135 -12.82 -1.29 6.18
C LEU A 135 -13.14 -0.27 7.28
N ALA A 136 -14.42 0.10 7.46
CA ALA A 136 -14.85 0.99 8.54
C ALA A 136 -14.51 0.41 9.91
N LYS A 137 -14.80 -0.88 10.13
CA LYS A 137 -14.46 -1.59 11.37
C LYS A 137 -12.94 -1.63 11.58
N SER A 138 -12.19 -1.98 10.56
CA SER A 138 -10.73 -2.05 10.63
C SER A 138 -10.10 -0.69 10.94
N CYS A 139 -10.61 0.38 10.34
CA CYS A 139 -10.16 1.74 10.64
C CYS A 139 -10.41 2.12 12.10
N LEU A 140 -11.61 1.91 12.64
CA LEU A 140 -11.91 2.23 14.04
C LEU A 140 -11.08 1.39 15.01
N ASN A 141 -10.88 0.10 14.73
CA ASN A 141 -10.00 -0.74 15.52
C ASN A 141 -8.57 -0.19 15.52
N LYS A 142 -8.07 0.20 14.36
CA LYS A 142 -6.72 0.78 14.25
C LYS A 142 -6.59 2.12 14.99
N ILE A 143 -7.60 2.98 14.91
CA ILE A 143 -7.63 4.23 15.70
C ILE A 143 -7.57 3.92 17.20
N SER A 144 -8.35 2.94 17.67
CA SER A 144 -8.34 2.53 19.08
C SER A 144 -6.97 2.02 19.51
N GLU A 145 -6.31 1.20 18.67
CA GLU A 145 -4.94 0.76 18.93
C GLU A 145 -3.96 1.94 19.08
N VAL A 146 -4.09 2.96 18.23
CA VAL A 146 -3.25 4.17 18.29
C VAL A 146 -3.51 4.96 19.57
N GLU A 147 -4.76 5.14 19.94
CA GLU A 147 -5.15 5.85 21.18
C GLU A 147 -4.60 5.15 22.43
N GLU A 148 -4.72 3.82 22.48
CA GLU A 148 -4.14 3.02 23.57
C GLU A 148 -2.62 3.17 23.64
N ARG A 149 -1.91 3.15 22.51
CA ARG A 149 -0.45 3.36 22.45
C ARG A 149 -0.05 4.75 22.92
N ILE A 150 -0.81 5.79 22.57
CA ILE A 150 -0.58 7.15 23.05
C ILE A 150 -0.71 7.24 24.57
N GLU A 151 -1.78 6.69 25.12
CA GLU A 151 -1.96 6.70 26.58
C GLU A 151 -0.86 5.92 27.29
N TYR A 152 -0.45 4.75 26.75
CA TYR A 152 0.67 3.99 27.27
C TYR A 152 1.99 4.79 27.23
N LEU A 153 2.29 5.44 26.11
CA LEU A 153 3.49 6.25 25.95
C LEU A 153 3.53 7.45 26.92
N LYS A 154 2.40 8.10 27.18
CA LYS A 154 2.31 9.18 28.20
C LYS A 154 2.64 8.67 29.59
N LEU A 155 2.16 7.49 29.97
CA LEU A 155 2.47 6.90 31.28
C LEU A 155 3.96 6.60 31.44
N MET A 156 4.63 6.22 30.34
CA MET A 156 6.04 5.81 30.36
C MET A 156 7.02 6.98 30.29
N THR A 157 6.68 8.06 29.61
CA THR A 157 7.68 9.06 29.18
C THR A 157 7.36 10.50 29.55
N ASN A 158 6.15 10.81 29.97
CA ASN A 158 5.63 12.19 30.16
C ASN A 158 5.77 13.09 28.90
N LEU A 159 5.90 12.49 27.70
CA LEU A 159 6.01 13.23 26.46
C LEU A 159 4.66 13.80 26.02
N GLU A 160 4.65 15.04 25.54
CA GLU A 160 3.50 15.63 24.86
C GLU A 160 3.48 15.17 23.40
N LEU A 161 2.39 14.53 22.99
CA LEU A 161 2.24 13.93 21.67
C LEU A 161 1.20 14.69 20.81
N ASN A 162 1.24 16.02 20.83
CA ASN A 162 0.25 16.86 20.16
C ASN A 162 0.15 16.57 18.64
N ASN A 163 1.28 16.41 17.96
CA ASN A 163 1.31 16.11 16.52
C ASN A 163 0.66 14.75 16.18
N ARG A 164 0.76 13.76 17.08
CA ARG A 164 0.16 12.42 16.87
C ARG A 164 -1.35 12.44 17.03
N ARG A 165 -1.87 13.34 17.85
CA ARG A 165 -3.33 13.59 17.97
C ARG A 165 -3.91 14.20 16.70
N GLU A 166 -3.14 15.01 15.97
CA GLU A 166 -3.57 15.55 14.67
C GLU A 166 -3.76 14.45 13.63
N GLU A 167 -2.90 13.44 13.62
CA GLU A 167 -3.04 12.28 12.72
C GLU A 167 -4.30 11.46 13.02
N ILE A 168 -4.60 11.23 14.31
CA ILE A 168 -5.85 10.59 14.73
C ILE A 168 -7.06 11.44 14.32
N THR A 169 -7.01 12.76 14.54
CA THR A 169 -8.08 13.68 14.14
C THR A 169 -8.31 13.62 12.63
N ARG A 170 -7.23 13.53 11.85
CA ARG A 170 -7.31 13.35 10.40
C ARG A 170 -7.95 12.01 10.02
N ALA A 171 -7.56 10.90 10.70
CA ALA A 171 -8.15 9.60 10.49
C ALA A 171 -9.66 9.58 10.77
N TYR A 172 -10.11 10.16 11.89
CA TYR A 172 -11.53 10.36 12.18
C TYR A 172 -12.24 11.22 11.13
N GLY A 173 -11.57 12.29 10.66
CA GLY A 173 -12.10 13.13 9.57
C GLY A 173 -12.30 12.35 8.25
N GLN A 174 -11.42 11.42 7.95
CA GLN A 174 -11.54 10.51 6.78
C GLN A 174 -12.67 9.50 7.01
N TYR A 175 -12.75 8.91 8.19
CA TYR A 175 -13.84 8.01 8.58
C TYR A 175 -15.23 8.66 8.40
N ASN A 176 -15.39 9.87 8.92
CA ASN A 176 -16.65 10.62 8.82
C ASN A 176 -17.06 11.00 7.39
N LYS A 177 -16.09 10.96 6.45
CA LYS A 177 -16.33 11.16 5.01
C LYS A 177 -16.53 9.84 4.25
N ASN A 178 -16.61 8.71 4.95
CA ASN A 178 -16.66 7.36 4.40
C ASN A 178 -15.40 6.99 3.55
N ASP A 179 -14.28 7.67 3.77
CA ASP A 179 -12.99 7.33 3.15
C ASP A 179 -12.23 6.36 4.08
N PHE A 180 -12.77 5.15 4.22
CA PHE A 180 -12.28 4.15 5.16
C PHE A 180 -10.88 3.63 4.80
N ASN A 181 -10.54 3.58 3.52
CA ASN A 181 -9.21 3.19 3.07
C ASN A 181 -8.14 4.19 3.54
N SER A 182 -8.38 5.48 3.33
CA SER A 182 -7.46 6.53 3.79
C SER A 182 -7.40 6.59 5.31
N CYS A 183 -8.54 6.36 5.97
CA CYS A 183 -8.62 6.29 7.43
C CYS A 183 -7.71 5.17 7.97
N LEU A 184 -7.85 3.95 7.47
CA LEU A 184 -7.04 2.81 7.88
C LEU A 184 -5.55 3.05 7.60
N PHE A 185 -5.22 3.62 6.44
CA PHE A 185 -3.84 3.96 6.08
C PHE A 185 -3.24 4.99 7.05
N THR A 186 -3.96 6.10 7.31
CA THR A 186 -3.50 7.17 8.22
C THR A 186 -3.34 6.67 9.66
N ALA A 187 -4.29 5.87 10.15
CA ALA A 187 -4.21 5.29 11.48
C ALA A 187 -3.05 4.30 11.61
N SER A 188 -2.78 3.46 10.56
CA SER A 188 -1.64 2.56 10.55
C SER A 188 -0.30 3.28 10.56
N GLN A 189 -0.18 4.39 9.82
CA GLN A 189 1.02 5.23 9.88
C GLN A 189 1.20 5.83 11.27
N ALA A 190 0.13 6.39 11.86
CA ALA A 190 0.17 6.97 13.20
C ALA A 190 0.58 5.92 14.25
N LYS A 191 0.11 4.67 14.11
CA LYS A 191 0.53 3.58 14.99
C LYS A 191 2.01 3.30 14.88
N ALA A 192 2.54 3.10 13.68
CA ALA A 192 3.95 2.84 13.47
C ALA A 192 4.83 3.99 14.00
N ASP A 193 4.39 5.24 13.84
CA ASP A 193 5.06 6.43 14.37
C ASP A 193 5.12 6.48 15.90
N ILE A 194 4.17 5.87 16.58
CA ILE A 194 4.19 5.76 18.04
C ILE A 194 5.00 4.54 18.47
N ASP A 195 4.83 3.43 17.78
CA ASP A 195 5.55 2.20 18.07
C ASP A 195 7.06 2.39 17.91
N ILE A 196 7.55 3.23 16.97
CA ILE A 196 8.98 3.57 16.90
C ILE A 196 9.49 4.22 18.19
N ILE A 197 8.70 5.09 18.82
CA ILE A 197 9.11 5.73 20.08
C ILE A 197 9.14 4.69 21.19
N LEU A 198 8.06 3.91 21.35
CA LEU A 198 7.95 2.88 22.37
C LEU A 198 9.05 1.82 22.24
N ASN A 199 9.26 1.33 21.03
CA ASN A 199 10.21 0.25 20.77
C ASN A 199 11.67 0.68 20.81
N ASN A 200 11.94 2.00 20.82
CA ASN A 200 13.29 2.54 20.92
C ASN A 200 13.63 3.05 22.34
N LEU A 201 12.70 2.94 23.31
CA LEU A 201 13.00 3.24 24.70
C LEU A 201 14.11 2.29 25.20
N GLY A 202 15.21 2.89 25.67
CA GLY A 202 16.38 2.13 26.16
C GLY A 202 17.38 1.68 25.09
N ILE A 203 17.18 2.03 23.82
CA ILE A 203 18.20 1.84 22.78
C ILE A 203 19.27 2.92 22.95
N THR A 204 20.52 2.49 22.89
CA THR A 204 21.71 3.34 22.97
C THR A 204 22.55 3.16 21.71
N ASP A 205 23.46 4.09 21.44
CA ASP A 205 24.38 3.98 20.30
C ASP A 205 25.18 2.66 20.30
N ALA A 206 25.42 2.10 21.49
CA ALA A 206 26.19 0.87 21.65
C ALA A 206 25.47 -0.38 21.14
N ASN A 207 24.12 -0.44 21.24
CA ASN A 207 23.33 -1.60 20.85
C ASN A 207 22.47 -1.36 19.58
N LEU A 208 22.48 -0.13 19.05
CA LEU A 208 21.62 0.26 17.92
C LEU A 208 21.84 -0.61 16.67
N ALA A 209 23.10 -0.95 16.36
CA ALA A 209 23.40 -1.76 15.18
C ALA A 209 22.84 -3.18 15.30
N ASP A 210 22.95 -3.81 16.46
CA ASP A 210 22.44 -5.15 16.73
C ASP A 210 20.91 -5.16 16.67
N VAL A 211 20.27 -4.14 17.27
CA VAL A 211 18.80 -3.96 17.21
C VAL A 211 18.30 -3.84 15.76
N ILE A 212 18.99 -3.10 14.90
CA ILE A 212 18.62 -2.97 13.49
C ILE A 212 18.72 -4.32 12.79
N ILE A 213 19.77 -5.10 13.04
CA ILE A 213 19.94 -6.43 12.43
C ILE A 213 18.81 -7.36 12.87
N ASP A 214 18.52 -7.41 14.17
CA ASP A 214 17.47 -8.26 14.71
C ASP A 214 16.10 -7.89 14.13
N ARG A 215 15.79 -6.60 14.04
CA ARG A 215 14.53 -6.14 13.45
C ARG A 215 14.43 -6.42 11.96
N LEU A 216 15.52 -6.28 11.20
CA LEU A 216 15.53 -6.67 9.78
C LEU A 216 15.16 -8.15 9.63
N ASN A 217 15.72 -9.04 10.44
CA ASN A 217 15.42 -10.47 10.42
C ASN A 217 13.95 -10.76 10.79
N ILE A 218 13.41 -10.06 11.80
CA ILE A 218 12.02 -10.20 12.23
C ILE A 218 11.07 -9.76 11.08
N VAL A 219 11.33 -8.62 10.47
CA VAL A 219 10.47 -8.10 9.38
C VAL A 219 10.55 -9.02 8.16
N GLU A 220 11.72 -9.53 7.81
CA GLU A 220 11.90 -10.50 6.73
C GLU A 220 11.07 -11.77 6.96
N TYR A 221 11.06 -12.27 8.20
CA TYR A 221 10.24 -13.42 8.59
C TYR A 221 8.73 -13.11 8.45
N ILE A 222 8.28 -11.96 8.94
CA ILE A 222 6.86 -11.54 8.85
C ILE A 222 6.42 -11.43 7.38
N LEU A 223 7.25 -10.87 6.53
CA LEU A 223 6.97 -10.74 5.09
C LEU A 223 6.87 -12.11 4.41
N ALA A 224 7.81 -13.03 4.71
CA ALA A 224 7.79 -14.39 4.19
C ALA A 224 6.53 -15.15 4.64
N GLU A 225 6.16 -15.04 5.92
CA GLU A 225 4.93 -15.66 6.44
C GLU A 225 3.66 -15.11 5.75
N SER A 226 3.59 -13.81 5.49
CA SER A 226 2.47 -13.19 4.79
C SER A 226 2.39 -13.64 3.34
N GLU A 227 3.52 -13.80 2.67
CA GLU A 227 3.61 -14.30 1.29
C GLU A 227 3.17 -15.78 1.21
N GLU A 228 3.60 -16.63 2.15
CA GLU A 228 3.17 -18.03 2.25
C GLU A 228 1.66 -18.16 2.43
N LYS A 229 1.03 -17.23 3.15
CA LYS A 229 -0.43 -17.14 3.29
C LYS A 229 -1.13 -16.63 2.02
N GLY A 230 -0.39 -16.26 0.98
CA GLY A 230 -0.91 -15.66 -0.26
C GLY A 230 -1.34 -14.20 -0.12
N ALA A 231 -0.99 -13.54 0.99
CA ALA A 231 -1.33 -12.14 1.28
C ALA A 231 -0.08 -11.24 1.11
N PHE A 232 0.40 -11.06 -0.13
CA PHE A 232 1.60 -10.27 -0.37
C PHE A 232 1.42 -8.80 0.03
N PRO A 233 2.14 -8.33 1.09
CA PRO A 233 1.98 -6.98 1.62
C PRO A 233 2.91 -6.00 0.89
N ILE A 234 2.46 -5.48 -0.25
CA ILE A 234 3.30 -4.64 -1.13
C ILE A 234 3.89 -3.39 -0.43
N LEU A 235 3.15 -2.77 0.49
CA LEU A 235 3.66 -1.63 1.26
C LEU A 235 4.67 -2.09 2.32
N GLY A 236 4.37 -3.16 3.05
CA GLY A 236 5.29 -3.74 4.02
C GLY A 236 6.63 -4.09 3.38
N TYR A 237 6.59 -4.80 2.24
CA TYR A 237 7.78 -5.12 1.46
C TYR A 237 8.55 -3.88 0.98
N SER A 238 7.83 -2.86 0.48
CA SER A 238 8.46 -1.63 -0.01
C SER A 238 9.17 -0.84 1.09
N TYR A 239 8.56 -0.74 2.27
CA TYR A 239 9.18 -0.10 3.42
C TYR A 239 10.38 -0.89 3.95
N PHE A 240 10.30 -2.21 3.97
CA PHE A 240 11.43 -3.08 4.33
C PHE A 240 12.62 -2.90 3.39
N GLU A 241 12.40 -2.91 2.08
CA GLU A 241 13.45 -2.69 1.08
C GLU A 241 14.10 -1.32 1.26
N TYR A 242 13.28 -0.28 1.53
CA TYR A 242 13.81 1.05 1.77
C TYR A 242 14.60 1.14 3.07
N ALA A 243 14.13 0.51 4.15
CA ALA A 243 14.88 0.41 5.41
C ALA A 243 16.26 -0.24 5.19
N LYS A 244 16.34 -1.33 4.43
CA LYS A 244 17.62 -1.99 4.08
C LYS A 244 18.58 -1.02 3.41
N SER A 245 18.11 -0.18 2.52
CA SER A 245 18.96 0.78 1.80
C SER A 245 19.49 1.92 2.68
N LEU A 246 18.83 2.20 3.81
CA LEU A 246 19.19 3.27 4.73
C LEU A 246 20.08 2.82 5.90
N LYS A 247 20.20 1.53 6.16
CA LYS A 247 20.80 0.97 7.38
C LYS A 247 22.20 1.50 7.71
N GLU A 248 23.01 1.82 6.70
CA GLU A 248 24.36 2.34 6.88
C GLU A 248 24.44 3.87 6.91
N THR A 249 23.40 4.56 6.43
CA THR A 249 23.42 6.02 6.24
C THR A 249 22.53 6.77 7.20
N ASP A 250 21.38 6.18 7.56
CA ASP A 250 20.38 6.78 8.46
C ASP A 250 19.69 5.71 9.29
N LYS A 251 20.29 5.43 10.43
CA LYS A 251 19.83 4.39 11.37
C LYS A 251 18.43 4.69 11.95
N PHE A 252 18.12 5.96 12.19
CA PHE A 252 16.80 6.34 12.71
C PHE A 252 15.70 6.08 11.69
N SER A 253 15.89 6.57 10.46
CA SER A 253 14.95 6.28 9.38
C SER A 253 14.85 4.78 9.09
N THR A 254 15.94 4.02 9.22
CA THR A 254 15.90 2.57 9.10
C THR A 254 14.88 1.96 10.09
N LEU A 255 14.98 2.30 11.38
CA LEU A 255 14.04 1.80 12.39
C LEU A 255 12.60 2.23 12.12
N LEU A 256 12.39 3.48 11.70
CA LEU A 256 11.08 3.99 11.34
C LEU A 256 10.44 3.20 10.19
N TYR A 257 11.19 2.96 9.11
CA TYR A 257 10.67 2.20 7.97
C TYR A 257 10.50 0.71 8.27
N LEU A 258 11.24 0.15 9.24
CA LEU A 258 11.00 -1.20 9.74
C LEU A 258 9.68 -1.29 10.52
N GLU A 259 9.32 -0.29 11.33
CA GLU A 259 8.00 -0.24 11.98
C GLU A 259 6.86 -0.11 10.97
N TYR A 260 7.01 0.73 9.93
CA TYR A 260 6.06 0.77 8.83
C TYR A 260 5.95 -0.59 8.12
N ALA A 261 7.08 -1.26 7.89
CA ALA A 261 7.08 -2.57 7.26
C ALA A 261 6.29 -3.60 8.08
N VAL A 262 6.50 -3.66 9.40
CA VAL A 262 5.73 -4.52 10.31
C VAL A 262 4.24 -4.19 10.25
N GLU A 263 3.89 -2.92 10.41
CA GLU A 263 2.49 -2.48 10.49
C GLU A 263 1.72 -2.82 9.21
N PHE A 264 2.33 -2.57 8.04
CA PHE A 264 1.69 -2.83 6.77
C PHE A 264 1.78 -4.30 6.30
N SER A 265 2.54 -5.16 6.99
CA SER A 265 2.64 -6.57 6.64
C SER A 265 1.49 -7.43 7.16
N ASN A 266 0.74 -6.97 8.17
CA ASN A 266 -0.26 -7.76 8.87
C ASN A 266 -1.71 -7.32 8.60
N PHE A 267 -2.02 -6.78 7.41
CA PHE A 267 -3.36 -6.31 7.09
C PHE A 267 -4.38 -7.43 6.91
N ASP A 268 -3.93 -8.64 6.58
CA ASP A 268 -4.79 -9.82 6.43
C ASP A 268 -5.59 -10.14 7.71
N ILE A 269 -5.08 -9.81 8.88
CA ILE A 269 -5.74 -10.06 10.18
C ILE A 269 -7.08 -9.32 10.35
N TYR A 270 -7.31 -8.26 9.59
CA TYR A 270 -8.55 -7.45 9.67
C TYR A 270 -9.67 -7.98 8.79
N PHE A 271 -9.39 -8.93 7.89
CA PHE A 271 -10.34 -9.35 6.87
C PHE A 271 -10.52 -10.87 6.88
N GLU A 272 -11.77 -11.31 6.77
CA GLU A 272 -12.06 -12.72 6.60
C GLU A 272 -11.69 -13.18 5.18
N LYS A 273 -11.09 -14.37 5.07
CA LYS A 273 -10.84 -14.98 3.76
C LYS A 273 -12.15 -15.25 3.04
N ASN A 274 -12.18 -14.97 1.75
CA ASN A 274 -13.33 -15.34 0.92
C ASN A 274 -13.43 -16.87 0.90
N LYS A 275 -14.51 -17.40 1.47
CA LYS A 275 -14.79 -18.83 1.41
C LYS A 275 -15.05 -19.23 -0.04
N PHE A 276 -14.32 -20.18 -0.54
CA PHE A 276 -14.59 -20.75 -1.85
C PHE A 276 -15.99 -21.42 -1.79
N GLU A 277 -17.01 -20.74 -2.29
CA GLU A 277 -18.31 -21.38 -2.49
C GLU A 277 -18.17 -22.33 -3.67
N PHE A 278 -18.18 -23.63 -3.41
CA PHE A 278 -18.34 -24.60 -4.47
C PHE A 278 -19.59 -24.23 -5.28
N PRO A 279 -19.48 -24.14 -6.63
CA PRO A 279 -20.65 -23.87 -7.43
C PRO A 279 -21.73 -24.88 -7.04
N LYS A 280 -22.92 -24.40 -6.70
CA LYS A 280 -24.06 -25.24 -6.38
C LYS A 280 -24.37 -26.04 -7.64
N ILE A 281 -23.78 -27.24 -7.74
CA ILE A 281 -24.07 -28.16 -8.83
C ILE A 281 -25.54 -28.53 -8.67
N ASP A 282 -26.36 -28.15 -9.65
CA ASP A 282 -27.77 -28.50 -9.66
C ASP A 282 -27.87 -30.04 -9.57
N LYS A 283 -28.64 -30.54 -8.62
CA LYS A 283 -28.83 -31.98 -8.37
C LYS A 283 -29.15 -32.76 -9.66
N LYS A 284 -29.80 -32.10 -10.64
CA LYS A 284 -30.05 -32.66 -11.96
C LYS A 284 -28.78 -33.08 -12.71
N TYR A 285 -27.75 -32.24 -12.72
CA TYR A 285 -26.48 -32.56 -13.39
C TYR A 285 -25.73 -33.67 -12.66
N LEU A 286 -25.82 -33.73 -11.34
CA LEU A 286 -25.24 -34.80 -10.54
C LEU A 286 -25.92 -36.14 -10.83
N ILE A 287 -27.26 -36.17 -10.93
CA ILE A 287 -28.04 -37.37 -11.29
C ILE A 287 -27.72 -37.78 -12.74
N MET A 288 -27.64 -36.86 -13.69
CA MET A 288 -27.27 -37.17 -15.09
C MET A 288 -25.86 -37.75 -15.18
N PHE A 289 -24.91 -37.22 -14.41
CA PHE A 289 -23.54 -37.74 -14.36
C PHE A 289 -23.51 -39.18 -13.83
N PHE A 290 -24.22 -39.47 -12.72
CA PHE A 290 -24.27 -40.84 -12.18
C PHE A 290 -25.03 -41.81 -13.09
N LEU A 291 -26.11 -41.40 -13.74
CA LEU A 291 -26.82 -42.21 -14.71
C LEU A 291 -25.95 -42.51 -15.92
N GLY A 292 -25.22 -41.50 -16.41
CA GLY A 292 -24.29 -41.67 -17.56
C GLY A 292 -23.13 -42.63 -17.22
N THR A 293 -22.55 -42.54 -16.01
CA THR A 293 -21.49 -43.46 -15.58
C THR A 293 -22.00 -44.86 -15.41
N ILE A 294 -23.18 -45.09 -14.81
CA ILE A 294 -23.78 -46.42 -14.70
C ILE A 294 -24.06 -47.01 -16.09
N PHE A 295 -24.63 -46.21 -17.00
CA PHE A 295 -24.91 -46.67 -18.37
C PHE A 295 -23.64 -47.01 -19.15
N GLY A 296 -22.59 -46.20 -19.00
CA GLY A 296 -21.27 -46.47 -19.58
C GLY A 296 -20.62 -47.76 -19.06
N PHE A 297 -20.74 -48.00 -17.74
CA PHE A 297 -20.29 -49.27 -17.13
C PHE A 297 -21.05 -50.50 -17.70
N PHE A 298 -22.37 -50.39 -17.88
CA PHE A 298 -23.19 -51.44 -18.45
C PHE A 298 -22.79 -51.76 -19.89
N ILE A 299 -22.58 -50.75 -20.72
CA ILE A 299 -22.13 -50.96 -22.12
C ILE A 299 -20.75 -51.64 -22.15
N CYS A 300 -19.82 -51.14 -21.35
CA CYS A 300 -18.48 -51.74 -21.25
C CYS A 300 -18.51 -53.19 -20.77
N PHE A 301 -19.37 -53.51 -19.81
CA PHE A 301 -19.56 -54.87 -19.29
C PHE A 301 -20.16 -55.84 -20.36
N ILE A 302 -21.14 -55.38 -21.13
CA ILE A 302 -21.75 -56.15 -22.21
C ILE A 302 -20.69 -56.41 -23.32
N TRP A 303 -19.89 -55.39 -23.64
CA TRP A 303 -18.86 -55.48 -24.67
C TRP A 303 -17.77 -56.49 -24.27
N LEU A 304 -17.25 -56.44 -23.07
CA LEU A 304 -16.30 -57.39 -22.49
C LEU A 304 -16.86 -58.82 -22.43
N LYS A 305 -18.13 -59.00 -22.10
CA LYS A 305 -18.77 -60.31 -22.05
C LYS A 305 -18.90 -60.93 -23.44
N ASN A 306 -19.15 -60.13 -24.49
CA ASN A 306 -19.23 -60.60 -25.84
C ASN A 306 -17.84 -61.04 -26.41
N GLU A 307 -16.76 -60.38 -26.06
CA GLU A 307 -15.42 -60.80 -26.42
C GLU A 307 -15.01 -62.15 -25.77
N PHE A 308 -15.46 -62.41 -24.53
CA PHE A 308 -15.20 -63.67 -23.83
C PHE A 308 -16.02 -64.85 -24.35
N ILE A 309 -17.07 -64.65 -25.15
CA ILE A 309 -17.92 -65.71 -25.72
C ILE A 309 -17.48 -66.03 -27.14
N THR A 310 -16.69 -65.18 -27.79
CA THR A 310 -16.22 -65.36 -29.18
C THR A 310 -14.77 -65.84 -29.31
N SER A 311 -14.06 -65.99 -28.19
CA SER A 311 -12.73 -66.65 -28.11
C SER A 311 -12.85 -68.01 -27.48
#